data_80bb06809cb652f8ffeadd3f7ee8c60d
#
_entry.id   80bb06809cb652f8ffeadd3f7ee8c60d
#
_cell.length_a   1.000
_cell.length_b   1.000
_cell.length_c   1.000
_cell.angle_alpha   90.00
_cell.angle_beta   90.00
_cell.angle_gamma   90.00
#
_symmetry.space_group_name_H-M   'P 1'
#
loop_
_entity.id
_entity.type
_entity.pdbx_description
1 polymer ?
#
loop_
_entity_poly.entity_id
_entity_poly.type
_entity_poly.pdbx_seq_one_letter_code
_entity_poly.pdbx_strand_id
1 'polypeptide(L)'
;MATSRAMLVAALCCAGAAALAAQSPTYGVGRPPRADELKSIDIEVLPDGSGLPAGSGSAGAGRIVYKSRCALCHGPTGREGPQDILAGGAGTLATIKPLKTVGSYWPYATTLWDYLNRAMPFDHPSTMTPDQVYAVTAYVLYLNGIVGEHDVLDRTTLPKIVMPNRNGFVPDVRPDTRTGARPDSKKPGGGS
;
A
#
# COMPACT_ATOMS: atom_id res chain seq x y z
N MET A 1 -23.52 -49.74 -29.03
CA MET A 1 -22.24 -50.00 -28.32
C MET A 1 -21.08 -49.11 -28.82
N ALA A 2 -21.05 -48.64 -30.05
CA ALA A 2 -19.97 -47.76 -30.58
C ALA A 2 -19.97 -46.34 -30.01
N THR A 3 -21.13 -45.75 -29.78
CA THR A 3 -21.27 -44.37 -29.24
C THR A 3 -20.78 -44.21 -27.79
N SER A 4 -20.97 -45.29 -26.99
CA SER A 4 -20.51 -45.25 -25.58
C SER A 4 -18.98 -45.30 -25.45
N ARG A 5 -18.30 -46.04 -26.35
CA ARG A 5 -16.83 -46.09 -26.37
C ARG A 5 -16.20 -44.76 -26.85
N ALA A 6 -16.83 -44.13 -27.85
CA ALA A 6 -16.36 -42.83 -28.35
C ALA A 6 -16.48 -41.71 -27.28
N MET A 7 -17.56 -41.70 -26.50
CA MET A 7 -17.73 -40.76 -25.40
C MET A 7 -16.71 -40.99 -24.26
N LEU A 8 -16.38 -42.23 -23.94
CA LEU A 8 -15.38 -42.56 -22.91
C LEU A 8 -13.98 -42.12 -23.31
N VAL A 9 -13.60 -42.33 -24.58
CA VAL A 9 -12.30 -41.88 -25.11
C VAL A 9 -12.20 -40.35 -25.12
N ALA A 10 -13.27 -39.66 -25.55
CA ALA A 10 -13.29 -38.18 -25.52
C ALA A 10 -13.17 -37.62 -24.09
N ALA A 11 -13.87 -38.24 -23.13
CA ALA A 11 -13.77 -37.83 -21.71
C ALA A 11 -12.37 -38.05 -21.12
N LEU A 12 -11.71 -39.16 -21.46
CA LEU A 12 -10.32 -39.42 -21.04
C LEU A 12 -9.32 -38.45 -21.67
N CYS A 13 -9.49 -38.12 -22.96
CA CYS A 13 -8.63 -37.11 -23.61
C CYS A 13 -8.79 -35.72 -23.02
N CYS A 14 -10.02 -35.31 -22.71
CA CYS A 14 -10.26 -34.02 -22.04
C CYS A 14 -9.71 -33.97 -20.63
N ALA A 15 -9.80 -35.06 -19.85
CA ALA A 15 -9.22 -35.12 -18.51
C ALA A 15 -7.68 -35.09 -18.54
N GLY A 16 -7.05 -35.74 -19.53
CA GLY A 16 -5.60 -35.70 -19.74
C GLY A 16 -5.09 -34.31 -20.14
N ALA A 17 -5.84 -33.62 -21.01
CA ALA A 17 -5.49 -32.25 -21.42
C ALA A 17 -5.62 -31.23 -20.27
N ALA A 18 -6.62 -31.36 -19.41
CA ALA A 18 -6.78 -30.51 -18.22
C ALA A 18 -5.67 -30.72 -17.21
N ALA A 19 -5.18 -31.95 -17.02
CA ALA A 19 -4.05 -32.23 -16.12
C ALA A 19 -2.72 -31.65 -16.62
N LEU A 20 -2.51 -31.59 -17.93
CA LEU A 20 -1.32 -30.98 -18.53
C LEU A 20 -1.33 -29.44 -18.45
N ALA A 21 -2.50 -28.81 -18.52
CA ALA A 21 -2.65 -27.35 -18.42
C ALA A 21 -2.46 -26.80 -17.00
N ALA A 22 -2.56 -27.65 -15.98
CA ALA A 22 -2.43 -27.24 -14.57
C ALA A 22 -0.98 -27.23 -14.04
N GLN A 23 0.00 -27.64 -14.85
CA GLN A 23 1.40 -27.65 -14.43
C GLN A 23 2.09 -26.35 -14.81
N SER A 24 2.19 -25.42 -13.86
CA SER A 24 3.13 -24.30 -13.98
C SER A 24 4.54 -24.86 -14.10
N PRO A 25 5.39 -24.34 -15.02
CA PRO A 25 6.76 -24.82 -15.14
C PRO A 25 7.51 -24.64 -13.82
N THR A 26 7.91 -25.75 -13.21
CA THR A 26 8.75 -25.76 -12.01
C THR A 26 10.22 -25.83 -12.47
N TYR A 27 10.98 -24.80 -12.17
CA TYR A 27 12.41 -24.74 -12.54
C TYR A 27 13.32 -25.48 -11.55
N GLY A 28 12.77 -26.12 -10.53
CA GLY A 28 13.53 -26.85 -9.51
C GLY A 28 14.37 -25.95 -8.59
N VAL A 29 14.07 -24.64 -8.57
CA VAL A 29 14.78 -23.66 -7.75
C VAL A 29 13.89 -23.22 -6.59
N GLY A 30 14.43 -23.33 -5.38
CA GLY A 30 13.71 -22.96 -4.17
C GLY A 30 12.62 -23.95 -3.74
N ARG A 31 11.84 -23.56 -2.77
CA ARG A 31 10.65 -24.28 -2.26
C ARG A 31 9.48 -23.33 -2.05
N PRO A 32 8.26 -23.80 -2.00
CA PRO A 32 7.14 -22.96 -1.56
C PRO A 32 7.42 -22.42 -0.14
N PRO A 33 7.13 -21.14 0.13
CA PRO A 33 7.29 -20.57 1.46
C PRO A 33 6.26 -21.18 2.42
N ARG A 34 6.62 -21.28 3.70
CA ARG A 34 5.68 -21.68 4.75
C ARG A 34 4.80 -20.48 5.14
N ALA A 35 3.64 -20.76 5.75
CA ALA A 35 2.69 -19.73 6.16
C ALA A 35 3.28 -18.75 7.21
N ASP A 36 4.14 -19.25 8.11
CA ASP A 36 4.82 -18.42 9.10
C ASP A 36 5.88 -17.50 8.46
N GLU A 37 6.56 -17.95 7.40
CA GLU A 37 7.50 -17.14 6.63
C GLU A 37 6.76 -16.03 5.87
N LEU A 38 5.63 -16.36 5.22
CA LEU A 38 4.80 -15.35 4.55
C LEU A 38 4.29 -14.30 5.52
N LYS A 39 3.78 -14.72 6.69
CA LYS A 39 3.26 -13.81 7.71
C LYS A 39 4.31 -12.82 8.21
N SER A 40 5.59 -13.19 8.24
CA SER A 40 6.66 -12.30 8.70
C SER A 40 7.02 -11.19 7.72
N ILE A 41 6.74 -11.37 6.43
CA ILE A 41 7.04 -10.41 5.36
C ILE A 41 5.81 -9.73 4.77
N ASP A 42 4.62 -10.27 5.03
CA ASP A 42 3.33 -9.72 4.61
C ASP A 42 2.87 -8.66 5.61
N ILE A 43 3.53 -7.50 5.56
CA ILE A 43 3.31 -6.36 6.46
C ILE A 43 2.75 -5.15 5.72
N GLU A 44 2.31 -5.31 4.49
CA GLU A 44 1.75 -4.20 3.72
C GLU A 44 0.41 -3.74 4.29
N VAL A 45 0.15 -2.43 4.15
CA VAL A 45 -1.12 -1.82 4.49
C VAL A 45 -1.78 -1.27 3.24
N LEU A 46 -2.99 -1.76 2.97
CA LEU A 46 -3.76 -1.36 1.80
C LEU A 46 -4.49 -0.01 2.02
N PRO A 47 -4.94 0.65 0.94
CA PRO A 47 -5.66 1.92 1.04
C PRO A 47 -6.91 1.91 1.92
N ASP A 48 -7.59 0.76 2.01
CA ASP A 48 -8.79 0.55 2.84
C ASP A 48 -8.48 0.33 4.33
N GLY A 49 -7.19 0.22 4.69
CA GLY A 49 -6.73 -0.04 6.05
C GLY A 49 -6.51 -1.53 6.36
N SER A 50 -6.74 -2.43 5.40
CA SER A 50 -6.38 -3.84 5.56
C SER A 50 -4.88 -3.95 5.83
N GLY A 51 -4.49 -4.75 6.81
CA GLY A 51 -3.10 -4.90 7.26
C GLY A 51 -2.71 -3.96 8.42
N LEU A 52 -3.50 -2.94 8.77
CA LEU A 52 -3.18 -2.06 9.90
C LEU A 52 -3.17 -2.84 11.23
N PRO A 53 -2.06 -2.81 11.98
CA PRO A 53 -1.99 -3.46 13.29
C PRO A 53 -2.79 -2.69 14.36
N ALA A 54 -2.98 -3.31 15.51
CA ALA A 54 -3.46 -2.62 16.70
C ALA A 54 -2.45 -1.56 17.14
N GLY A 55 -2.95 -0.42 17.60
CA GLY A 55 -2.15 0.72 18.06
C GLY A 55 -2.89 2.03 17.82
N SER A 56 -2.38 3.12 18.37
CA SER A 56 -2.94 4.46 18.19
C SER A 56 -1.92 5.55 18.50
N GLY A 57 -2.17 6.76 17.96
CA GLY A 57 -1.34 7.91 18.27
C GLY A 57 -1.95 9.23 17.84
N SER A 58 -1.64 10.30 18.58
CA SER A 58 -2.04 11.67 18.24
C SER A 58 -0.88 12.46 17.64
N ALA A 59 -1.18 13.59 16.97
CA ALA A 59 -0.15 14.48 16.45
C ALA A 59 0.71 15.06 17.57
N GLY A 60 0.15 15.32 18.74
CA GLY A 60 0.92 15.76 19.90
C GLY A 60 1.97 14.75 20.36
N ALA A 61 1.62 13.46 20.44
CA ALA A 61 2.57 12.37 20.70
C ALA A 61 3.57 12.20 19.55
N GLY A 62 3.09 12.31 18.32
CA GLY A 62 3.90 12.19 17.11
C GLY A 62 4.98 13.26 16.97
N ARG A 63 4.76 14.46 17.50
CA ARG A 63 5.78 15.52 17.53
C ARG A 63 7.07 15.06 18.23
N ILE A 64 6.92 14.30 19.32
CA ILE A 64 8.07 13.78 20.09
C ILE A 64 8.86 12.78 19.25
N VAL A 65 8.16 11.83 18.62
CA VAL A 65 8.76 10.84 17.73
C VAL A 65 9.41 11.51 16.54
N TYR A 66 8.72 12.45 15.89
CA TYR A 66 9.23 13.19 14.74
C TYR A 66 10.51 13.95 15.06
N LYS A 67 10.52 14.67 16.18
CA LYS A 67 11.71 15.44 16.62
C LYS A 67 12.93 14.55 16.79
N SER A 68 12.77 13.36 17.32
CA SER A 68 13.89 12.45 17.61
C SER A 68 14.34 11.59 16.42
N ARG A 69 13.43 11.30 15.45
CA ARG A 69 13.71 10.32 14.41
C ARG A 69 13.62 10.85 12.98
N CYS A 70 12.97 12.00 12.77
CA CYS A 70 12.66 12.50 11.42
C CYS A 70 13.26 13.88 11.16
N ALA A 71 13.29 14.75 12.18
CA ALA A 71 13.61 16.17 12.01
C ALA A 71 15.04 16.44 11.52
N LEU A 72 16.00 15.55 11.80
CA LEU A 72 17.37 15.68 11.31
C LEU A 72 17.42 15.70 9.77
N CYS A 73 16.60 14.86 9.13
CA CYS A 73 16.55 14.72 7.69
C CYS A 73 15.49 15.60 7.03
N HIS A 74 14.32 15.78 7.66
CA HIS A 74 13.18 16.48 7.06
C HIS A 74 12.93 17.89 7.62
N GLY A 75 13.77 18.35 8.57
CA GLY A 75 13.61 19.63 9.26
C GLY A 75 12.53 19.61 10.33
N PRO A 76 12.49 20.62 11.20
CA PRO A 76 11.57 20.68 12.35
C PRO A 76 10.09 20.79 11.95
N THR A 77 9.79 21.35 10.78
CA THR A 77 8.41 21.48 10.27
C THR A 77 8.12 20.64 9.02
N GLY A 78 9.07 19.77 8.63
CA GLY A 78 8.94 18.94 7.44
C GLY A 78 9.19 19.69 6.13
N ARG A 79 9.90 20.83 6.17
CA ARG A 79 10.15 21.70 5.01
C ARG A 79 11.61 22.10 4.82
N GLU A 80 12.43 21.97 5.82
CA GLU A 80 13.75 22.63 5.89
C GLU A 80 14.94 21.66 5.82
N GLY A 81 14.69 20.36 5.89
CA GLY A 81 15.75 19.37 5.94
C GLY A 81 16.44 19.12 4.60
N PRO A 82 17.55 18.40 4.60
CA PRO A 82 18.27 18.02 3.38
C PRO A 82 17.55 16.96 2.55
N GLN A 83 16.52 16.30 3.11
CA GLN A 83 15.73 15.27 2.45
C GLN A 83 14.37 15.83 1.99
N ASP A 84 13.56 14.99 1.38
CA ASP A 84 12.27 15.36 0.79
C ASP A 84 11.38 16.17 1.72
N ILE A 85 10.76 17.21 1.15
CA ILE A 85 9.78 18.04 1.84
C ILE A 85 8.51 17.23 2.10
N LEU A 86 8.09 17.15 3.35
CA LEU A 86 6.91 16.38 3.77
C LEU A 86 5.63 17.22 3.83
N ALA A 87 5.76 18.54 4.02
CA ALA A 87 4.63 19.42 4.27
C ALA A 87 4.56 20.60 3.29
N GLY A 88 3.32 20.99 2.92
CA GLY A 88 3.05 22.10 2.01
C GLY A 88 2.68 21.64 0.60
N GLY A 89 2.83 22.52 -0.39
CA GLY A 89 2.54 22.22 -1.79
C GLY A 89 1.06 22.17 -2.17
N ALA A 90 0.14 22.50 -1.25
CA ALA A 90 -1.28 22.55 -1.56
C ALA A 90 -1.56 23.50 -2.75
N GLY A 91 -2.35 23.03 -3.73
CA GLY A 91 -2.69 23.77 -4.94
C GLY A 91 -1.59 23.89 -5.99
N THR A 92 -0.37 23.37 -5.75
CA THR A 92 0.75 23.52 -6.70
C THR A 92 0.78 22.47 -7.80
N LEU A 93 0.05 21.37 -7.69
CA LEU A 93 0.16 20.24 -8.61
C LEU A 93 -0.16 20.60 -10.07
N ALA A 94 -1.02 21.60 -10.30
CA ALA A 94 -1.37 22.10 -11.64
C ALA A 94 -0.44 23.22 -12.15
N THR A 95 0.62 23.57 -11.40
CA THR A 95 1.55 24.62 -11.78
C THR A 95 2.75 24.07 -12.54
N ILE A 96 3.57 24.97 -13.13
CA ILE A 96 4.82 24.60 -13.80
C ILE A 96 5.91 24.09 -12.84
N LYS A 97 5.75 24.30 -11.52
CA LYS A 97 6.65 23.83 -10.46
C LYS A 97 5.85 23.14 -9.36
N PRO A 98 5.31 21.94 -9.60
CA PRO A 98 4.55 21.23 -8.60
C PRO A 98 5.44 20.81 -7.43
N LEU A 99 5.02 21.08 -6.21
CA LEU A 99 5.65 20.57 -5.00
C LEU A 99 4.84 19.36 -4.50
N LYS A 100 5.38 18.17 -4.71
CA LYS A 100 4.78 16.90 -4.31
C LYS A 100 5.19 16.58 -2.88
N THR A 101 4.24 16.66 -1.95
CA THR A 101 4.42 16.32 -0.54
C THR A 101 3.37 15.31 -0.10
N VAL A 102 3.42 14.89 1.16
CA VAL A 102 2.36 14.08 1.75
C VAL A 102 1.00 14.78 1.62
N GLY A 103 0.93 16.08 1.93
CA GLY A 103 -0.33 16.83 1.91
C GLY A 103 -0.83 17.23 0.52
N SER A 104 0.06 17.40 -0.46
CA SER A 104 -0.33 17.83 -1.80
C SER A 104 -0.55 16.68 -2.78
N TYR A 105 0.18 15.55 -2.62
CA TYR A 105 0.27 14.53 -3.67
C TYR A 105 -0.27 13.16 -3.25
N TRP A 106 -0.05 12.71 -2.02
CA TRP A 106 -0.38 11.36 -1.59
C TRP A 106 -1.91 11.16 -1.49
N PRO A 107 -2.46 10.08 -2.09
CA PRO A 107 -3.91 9.87 -2.16
C PRO A 107 -4.50 9.21 -0.91
N TYR A 108 -3.70 8.54 -0.08
CA TYR A 108 -4.17 7.77 1.07
C TYR A 108 -3.27 7.99 2.29
N ALA A 109 -3.89 8.23 3.44
CA ALA A 109 -3.17 8.34 4.71
C ALA A 109 -2.62 6.99 5.19
N THR A 110 -3.26 5.89 4.82
CA THR A 110 -2.80 4.52 5.07
C THR A 110 -1.50 4.20 4.37
N THR A 111 -1.28 4.71 3.15
CA THR A 111 -0.01 4.58 2.43
C THR A 111 1.13 5.31 3.15
N LEU A 112 0.85 6.44 3.79
CA LEU A 112 1.84 7.13 4.62
C LEU A 112 2.24 6.26 5.82
N TRP A 113 1.27 5.68 6.52
CA TRP A 113 1.52 4.77 7.63
C TRP A 113 2.39 3.58 7.19
N ASP A 114 2.02 2.95 6.10
CA ASP A 114 2.72 1.80 5.52
C ASP A 114 4.18 2.14 5.19
N TYR A 115 4.40 3.27 4.52
CA TYR A 115 5.74 3.73 4.18
C TYR A 115 6.60 4.03 5.42
N LEU A 116 6.02 4.70 6.41
CA LEU A 116 6.71 4.97 7.67
C LEU A 116 7.07 3.69 8.42
N ASN A 117 6.19 2.70 8.42
CA ASN A 117 6.44 1.41 9.08
C ASN A 117 7.56 0.61 8.41
N ARG A 118 7.58 0.59 7.08
CA ARG A 118 8.50 -0.28 6.32
C ARG A 118 9.82 0.39 5.95
N ALA A 119 9.85 1.70 5.74
CA ALA A 119 10.97 2.40 5.12
C ALA A 119 11.59 3.51 5.96
N MET A 120 10.91 3.96 7.03
CA MET A 120 11.38 5.08 7.83
C MET A 120 11.56 4.71 9.32
N PRO A 121 12.54 5.30 10.03
CA PRO A 121 13.62 6.15 9.52
C PRO A 121 14.52 5.39 8.53
N PHE A 122 15.02 6.08 7.51
CA PHE A 122 15.77 5.44 6.41
C PHE A 122 17.03 4.67 6.88
N ASP A 123 17.70 5.18 7.91
CA ASP A 123 18.88 4.56 8.51
C ASP A 123 18.55 3.38 9.44
N HIS A 124 17.32 3.31 9.95
CA HIS A 124 16.84 2.26 10.86
C HIS A 124 15.37 1.91 10.57
N PRO A 125 15.05 1.33 9.41
CA PRO A 125 13.67 1.00 9.03
C PRO A 125 13.07 -0.06 9.94
N SER A 126 11.74 -0.08 10.06
CA SER A 126 10.98 -1.05 10.85
C SER A 126 11.33 -1.11 12.35
N THR A 127 11.85 -0.01 12.91
CA THR A 127 12.23 0.08 14.34
C THR A 127 11.22 0.80 15.23
N MET A 128 10.19 1.39 14.64
CA MET A 128 9.11 2.05 15.38
C MET A 128 8.03 1.07 15.79
N THR A 129 7.47 1.27 16.98
CA THR A 129 6.26 0.53 17.39
C THR A 129 5.05 1.01 16.60
N PRO A 130 3.97 0.21 16.48
CA PRO A 130 2.74 0.65 15.81
C PRO A 130 2.21 1.99 16.35
N ASP A 131 2.23 2.20 17.66
CA ASP A 131 1.80 3.47 18.27
C ASP A 131 2.66 4.64 17.82
N GLN A 132 3.98 4.45 17.73
CA GLN A 132 4.89 5.47 17.22
C GLN A 132 4.63 5.77 15.74
N VAL A 133 4.32 4.76 14.92
CA VAL A 133 3.99 4.96 13.51
C VAL A 133 2.65 5.70 13.37
N TYR A 134 1.62 5.33 14.13
CA TYR A 134 0.36 6.10 14.15
C TYR A 134 0.58 7.54 14.59
N ALA A 135 1.34 7.75 15.65
CA ALA A 135 1.61 9.09 16.18
C ALA A 135 2.36 9.97 15.17
N VAL A 136 3.44 9.46 14.56
CA VAL A 136 4.20 10.24 13.57
C VAL A 136 3.40 10.45 12.28
N THR A 137 2.57 9.49 11.87
CA THR A 137 1.59 9.66 10.78
C THR A 137 0.66 10.82 11.08
N ALA A 138 0.06 10.84 12.27
CA ALA A 138 -0.81 11.94 12.71
C ALA A 138 -0.08 13.29 12.69
N TYR A 139 1.17 13.32 13.13
CA TYR A 139 1.95 14.57 13.15
C TYR A 139 2.27 15.08 11.74
N VAL A 140 2.66 14.21 10.81
CA VAL A 140 2.92 14.62 9.42
C VAL A 140 1.62 15.11 8.75
N LEU A 141 0.49 14.48 9.01
CA LEU A 141 -0.81 14.94 8.53
C LEU A 141 -1.21 16.29 9.17
N TYR A 142 -0.91 16.48 10.47
CA TYR A 142 -1.11 17.76 11.16
C TYR A 142 -0.26 18.89 10.57
N LEU A 143 1.02 18.63 10.24
CA LEU A 143 1.88 19.60 9.56
C LEU A 143 1.31 20.08 8.20
N ASN A 144 0.45 19.26 7.60
CA ASN A 144 -0.26 19.56 6.36
C ASN A 144 -1.69 20.09 6.57
N GLY A 145 -2.13 20.32 7.82
CA GLY A 145 -3.47 20.81 8.13
C GLY A 145 -4.61 19.82 7.83
N ILE A 146 -4.31 18.52 7.75
CA ILE A 146 -5.28 17.47 7.40
C ILE A 146 -6.01 16.94 8.64
N VAL A 147 -5.31 16.88 9.77
CA VAL A 147 -5.85 16.48 11.07
C VAL A 147 -5.52 17.52 12.13
N GLY A 148 -6.25 17.53 13.25
CA GLY A 148 -5.98 18.36 14.42
C GLY A 148 -4.86 17.81 15.31
N GLU A 149 -4.33 18.64 16.20
CA GLU A 149 -3.26 18.25 17.12
C GLU A 149 -3.66 17.14 18.09
N HIS A 150 -4.94 17.10 18.48
CA HIS A 150 -5.47 16.14 19.44
C HIS A 150 -6.19 14.94 18.80
N ASP A 151 -6.27 14.93 17.46
CA ASP A 151 -6.90 13.81 16.76
C ASP A 151 -6.08 12.54 16.98
N VAL A 152 -6.75 11.48 17.36
CA VAL A 152 -6.14 10.16 17.57
C VAL A 152 -6.36 9.29 16.34
N LEU A 153 -5.29 8.85 15.74
CA LEU A 153 -5.32 7.92 14.63
C LEU A 153 -5.07 6.50 15.12
N ASP A 154 -5.85 5.58 14.60
CA ASP A 154 -5.79 4.14 14.81
C ASP A 154 -6.23 3.40 13.53
N ARG A 155 -6.33 2.07 13.58
CA ARG A 155 -6.76 1.25 12.45
C ARG A 155 -8.19 1.53 11.95
N THR A 156 -9.01 2.22 12.76
CA THR A 156 -10.42 2.53 12.41
C THR A 156 -10.61 3.96 11.91
N THR A 157 -9.76 4.88 12.36
CA THR A 157 -9.83 6.30 12.02
C THR A 157 -8.94 6.67 10.85
N LEU A 158 -7.74 6.09 10.76
CA LEU A 158 -6.78 6.39 9.70
C LEU A 158 -7.33 6.16 8.27
N PRO A 159 -8.02 5.06 7.94
CA PRO A 159 -8.56 4.85 6.60
C PRO A 159 -9.65 5.85 6.19
N LYS A 160 -10.26 6.53 7.17
CA LYS A 160 -11.32 7.52 6.94
C LYS A 160 -10.79 8.92 6.60
N ILE A 161 -9.47 9.14 6.76
CA ILE A 161 -8.87 10.41 6.40
C ILE A 161 -8.97 10.64 4.90
N VAL A 162 -9.58 11.75 4.52
CA VAL A 162 -9.69 12.16 3.12
C VAL A 162 -8.50 13.05 2.77
N MET A 163 -7.57 12.49 2.02
CA MET A 163 -6.41 13.24 1.56
C MET A 163 -6.79 14.23 0.46
N PRO A 164 -6.15 15.43 0.39
CA PRO A 164 -6.47 16.44 -0.62
C PRO A 164 -6.40 15.94 -2.06
N ASN A 165 -5.47 15.04 -2.35
CA ASN A 165 -5.28 14.46 -3.69
C ASN A 165 -5.91 13.06 -3.86
N ARG A 166 -6.93 12.73 -3.06
CA ARG A 166 -7.59 11.40 -3.08
C ARG A 166 -8.01 10.96 -4.48
N ASN A 167 -8.49 11.88 -5.28
CA ASN A 167 -9.04 11.64 -6.62
C ASN A 167 -8.18 12.24 -7.74
N GLY A 168 -6.95 12.65 -7.44
CA GLY A 168 -6.09 13.34 -8.40
C GLY A 168 -5.33 12.41 -9.37
N PHE A 169 -5.39 11.10 -9.16
CA PHE A 169 -4.76 10.12 -10.04
C PHE A 169 -5.74 9.66 -11.11
N VAL A 170 -5.26 9.62 -12.35
CA VAL A 170 -6.00 9.10 -13.50
C VAL A 170 -5.32 7.83 -14.03
N PRO A 171 -6.06 6.90 -14.65
CA PRO A 171 -5.47 5.74 -15.29
C PRO A 171 -4.43 6.16 -16.33
N ASP A 172 -3.32 5.44 -16.38
CA ASP A 172 -2.31 5.63 -17.43
C ASP A 172 -2.87 5.07 -18.75
N VAL A 173 -2.94 5.95 -19.77
CA VAL A 173 -3.51 5.61 -21.09
C VAL A 173 -2.49 5.07 -22.08
N ARG A 174 -1.22 4.94 -21.70
CA ARG A 174 -0.18 4.41 -22.59
C ARG A 174 -0.51 2.95 -22.97
N PRO A 175 -0.25 2.55 -24.24
CA PRO A 175 -0.59 1.20 -24.69
C PRO A 175 0.09 0.08 -23.92
N ASP A 176 1.32 0.30 -23.46
CA ASP A 176 2.14 -0.65 -22.68
C ASP A 176 1.62 -0.90 -21.27
N THR A 177 0.86 0.03 -20.71
CA THR A 177 0.27 -0.11 -19.38
C THR A 177 -1.09 -0.81 -19.39
N ARG A 178 -1.77 -0.87 -20.55
CA ARG A 178 -3.05 -1.58 -20.71
C ARG A 178 -2.93 -3.10 -20.60
N THR A 179 -1.73 -3.64 -20.82
CA THR A 179 -1.46 -5.08 -20.72
C THR A 179 -1.21 -5.54 -19.29
N GLY A 180 -1.14 -4.62 -18.32
CA GLY A 180 -0.98 -4.94 -16.89
C GLY A 180 -2.25 -5.41 -16.19
N ALA A 181 -3.40 -5.53 -16.87
CA ALA A 181 -4.51 -6.31 -16.34
C ALA A 181 -4.06 -7.77 -16.30
N ARG A 182 -3.78 -8.28 -15.10
CA ARG A 182 -3.54 -9.72 -14.91
C ARG A 182 -4.65 -10.49 -15.64
N PRO A 183 -4.32 -11.53 -16.42
CA PRO A 183 -5.33 -12.36 -17.10
C PRO A 183 -6.39 -12.93 -16.16
N ASP A 184 -6.14 -12.93 -14.87
CA ASP A 184 -6.92 -13.61 -13.83
C ASP A 184 -7.96 -12.73 -13.13
N SER A 185 -8.07 -11.45 -13.49
CA SER A 185 -9.14 -10.59 -12.95
C SER A 185 -10.50 -10.77 -13.65
N LYS A 186 -10.74 -11.97 -14.23
CA LYS A 186 -12.08 -12.35 -14.65
C LYS A 186 -12.95 -12.53 -13.40
N LYS A 187 -13.78 -11.53 -13.09
CA LYS A 187 -14.88 -11.70 -12.15
C LYS A 187 -15.59 -13.02 -12.48
N PRO A 188 -15.84 -13.90 -11.51
CA PRO A 188 -16.73 -15.02 -11.75
C PRO A 188 -18.06 -14.45 -12.20
N GLY A 189 -18.48 -14.83 -13.40
CA GLY A 189 -19.72 -14.40 -14.01
C GLY A 189 -20.88 -14.78 -13.08
N GLY A 190 -21.66 -13.79 -12.67
CA GLY A 190 -22.96 -14.01 -12.07
C GLY A 190 -23.82 -14.72 -13.09
N GLY A 191 -24.04 -16.03 -12.88
CA GLY A 191 -25.07 -16.78 -13.59
C GLY A 191 -26.41 -16.35 -13.01
N SER A 192 -27.27 -15.90 -13.89
CA SER A 192 -28.73 -15.82 -13.72
C SER A 192 -29.33 -17.19 -13.52
#